data_b357eba545687fd2dc0d7db02e5d3688
#
_entry.id   b357eba545687fd2dc0d7db02e5d3688
#
_cell.length_a   1.000
_cell.length_b   1.000
_cell.length_c   1.000
_cell.angle_alpha   90.00
_cell.angle_beta   90.00
_cell.angle_gamma   90.00
#
_symmetry.space_group_name_H-M   'P 1'
#
loop_
_entity.id
_entity.type
_entity.pdbx_description
1 polymer ?
#
loop_
_entity_poly.entity_id
_entity_poly.type
_entity_poly.pdbx_seq_one_letter_code
_entity_poly.pdbx_strand_id
1 'polypeptide(L)'
;KEETISLYNPVIQNSGAQQTRQIGRAMLVNSISYEYVKKELMAVIYQAIARTNKDNANVNVLILTGVSGGTGSGMIIDLPYMVHDIFAAAGYTNYRIAGYIYTPDVQFAIPGLAANPMIINNLENNGYSALKEIDYFMNIEETNSVYDLPIADGHVISGRNIFSSCTLVSGYNQNGGINQLNVTMGRLTDHLMDMLTDIRITKNGVADQMSSAILNNKK
;
A
#
# COMPACT_ATOMS: atom_id res chain seq x y z
N LYS A 1 -2.84 -7.01 26.41
CA LYS A 1 -3.64 -6.22 25.42
C LYS A 1 -3.97 -4.82 25.94
N GLU A 2 -4.29 -4.66 27.23
CA GLU A 2 -4.57 -3.34 27.85
C GLU A 2 -3.33 -2.46 27.97
N GLU A 3 -2.16 -3.01 28.28
CA GLU A 3 -0.90 -2.25 28.39
C GLU A 3 -0.46 -1.63 27.04
N THR A 4 -0.75 -2.29 25.93
CA THR A 4 -0.42 -1.75 24.60
C THR A 4 -1.30 -0.54 24.26
N ILE A 5 -2.57 -0.58 24.66
CA ILE A 5 -3.52 0.51 24.42
C ILE A 5 -3.17 1.77 25.24
N SER A 6 -2.63 1.61 26.45
CA SER A 6 -2.22 2.73 27.32
C SER A 6 -1.03 3.51 26.77
N LEU A 7 -0.22 2.95 25.87
CA LEU A 7 0.86 3.62 25.16
C LEU A 7 0.37 4.52 24.01
N TYR A 8 -0.90 4.40 23.60
CA TYR A 8 -1.50 5.27 22.59
C TYR A 8 -1.96 6.59 23.24
N ASN A 9 -1.00 7.47 23.44
CA ASN A 9 -1.28 8.83 23.87
C ASN A 9 -2.00 9.58 22.74
N PRO A 10 -3.06 10.39 23.04
CA PRO A 10 -3.73 11.26 22.07
C PRO A 10 -2.79 12.16 21.25
N VAL A 11 -1.62 12.50 21.76
CA VAL A 11 -0.58 13.23 21.04
C VAL A 11 -0.06 12.43 19.84
N ILE A 12 0.02 11.10 19.92
CA ILE A 12 0.45 10.22 18.82
C ILE A 12 -0.58 10.20 17.71
N GLN A 13 -1.87 10.24 18.04
CA GLN A 13 -2.96 10.28 17.05
C GLN A 13 -2.93 11.57 16.19
N ASN A 14 -2.54 12.69 16.75
CA ASN A 14 -2.44 13.96 16.04
C ASN A 14 -1.18 14.10 15.18
N SER A 15 -0.11 13.37 15.51
CA SER A 15 1.17 13.40 14.78
C SER A 15 1.42 12.15 13.92
N GLY A 16 0.43 11.23 13.82
CA GLY A 16 0.57 9.93 13.18
C GLY A 16 1.50 8.99 13.96
N ALA A 17 1.89 7.89 13.32
CA ALA A 17 2.75 6.87 13.93
C ALA A 17 4.25 7.21 13.87
N GLN A 18 4.59 8.40 13.39
CA GLN A 18 5.97 8.87 13.18
C GLN A 18 6.80 7.80 12.42
N GLN A 19 7.84 7.23 13.03
CA GLN A 19 8.68 6.18 12.44
C GLN A 19 8.46 4.81 13.09
N THR A 20 7.36 4.61 13.83
CA THR A 20 7.08 3.38 14.57
C THR A 20 5.99 2.58 13.86
N ARG A 21 6.41 1.56 13.08
CA ARG A 21 5.52 0.70 12.28
C ARG A 21 4.45 0.00 13.13
N GLN A 22 4.84 -0.49 14.31
CA GLN A 22 3.93 -1.17 15.24
C GLN A 22 2.77 -0.25 15.68
N ILE A 23 3.04 1.03 15.89
CA ILE A 23 2.00 2.02 16.21
C ILE A 23 1.06 2.18 15.00
N GLY A 24 1.61 2.33 13.78
CA GLY A 24 0.81 2.44 12.57
C GLY A 24 -0.13 1.26 12.40
N ARG A 25 0.38 0.05 12.56
CA ARG A 25 -0.43 -1.16 12.50
C ARG A 25 -1.52 -1.19 13.58
N ALA A 26 -1.15 -0.94 14.82
CA ALA A 26 -2.09 -0.98 15.93
C ALA A 26 -3.19 0.10 15.82
N MET A 27 -2.91 1.23 15.20
CA MET A 27 -3.92 2.26 14.89
C MET A 27 -4.99 1.74 13.91
N LEU A 28 -4.62 0.92 12.94
CA LEU A 28 -5.55 0.34 11.98
C LEU A 28 -6.34 -0.83 12.58
N VAL A 29 -5.67 -1.75 13.29
CA VAL A 29 -6.28 -3.02 13.70
C VAL A 29 -7.14 -2.93 14.98
N ASN A 30 -7.21 -1.77 15.65
CA ASN A 30 -8.21 -1.60 16.70
C ASN A 30 -9.62 -1.57 16.09
N SER A 31 -10.61 -2.12 16.81
CA SER A 31 -11.96 -2.33 16.27
C SER A 31 -12.59 -1.05 15.72
N ILE A 32 -12.48 0.06 16.43
CA ILE A 32 -13.10 1.33 16.03
C ILE A 32 -12.53 1.85 14.72
N SER A 33 -11.20 1.91 14.61
CA SER A 33 -10.52 2.40 13.39
C SER A 33 -10.73 1.43 12.23
N TYR A 34 -10.65 0.12 12.49
CA TYR A 34 -10.83 -0.91 11.49
C TYR A 34 -12.22 -0.83 10.85
N GLU A 35 -13.26 -0.81 11.66
CA GLU A 35 -14.65 -0.72 11.17
C GLU A 35 -14.93 0.59 10.44
N TYR A 36 -14.37 1.70 10.92
CA TYR A 36 -14.51 2.99 10.25
C TYR A 36 -13.87 2.97 8.85
N VAL A 37 -12.60 2.56 8.74
CA VAL A 37 -11.89 2.49 7.46
C VAL A 37 -12.55 1.49 6.53
N LYS A 38 -12.94 0.32 7.04
CA LYS A 38 -13.65 -0.70 6.26
C LYS A 38 -14.94 -0.17 5.66
N LYS A 39 -15.75 0.54 6.46
CA LYS A 39 -17.01 1.13 6.01
C LYS A 39 -16.81 2.14 4.88
N GLU A 40 -15.83 3.03 5.01
CA GLU A 40 -15.52 4.03 3.97
C GLU A 40 -15.05 3.37 2.68
N LEU A 41 -14.15 2.38 2.78
CA LEU A 41 -13.69 1.61 1.62
C LEU A 41 -14.83 0.82 0.96
N MET A 42 -15.70 0.18 1.74
CA MET A 42 -16.87 -0.53 1.22
C MET A 42 -17.75 0.37 0.37
N ALA A 43 -18.02 1.60 0.83
CA ALA A 43 -18.87 2.54 0.11
C ALA A 43 -18.29 2.84 -1.29
N VAL A 44 -16.98 3.08 -1.38
CA VAL A 44 -16.30 3.38 -2.65
C VAL A 44 -16.21 2.12 -3.55
N ILE A 45 -15.85 0.97 -2.98
CA ILE A 45 -15.70 -0.28 -3.73
C ILE A 45 -17.06 -0.73 -4.29
N TYR A 46 -18.14 -0.67 -3.51
CA TYR A 46 -19.47 -1.04 -3.99
C TYR A 46 -19.98 -0.13 -5.10
N GLN A 47 -19.65 1.17 -5.03
CA GLN A 47 -19.94 2.08 -6.15
C GLN A 47 -19.14 1.71 -7.41
N ALA A 48 -17.88 1.35 -7.26
CA ALA A 48 -17.04 0.90 -8.38
C ALA A 48 -17.62 -0.38 -9.00
N ILE A 49 -17.95 -1.39 -8.19
CA ILE A 49 -18.59 -2.63 -8.64
C ILE A 49 -19.90 -2.34 -9.40
N ALA A 50 -20.75 -1.48 -8.86
CA ALA A 50 -22.03 -1.14 -9.48
C ALA A 50 -21.86 -0.47 -10.86
N ARG A 51 -20.77 0.28 -11.06
CA ARG A 51 -20.45 0.90 -12.36
C ARG A 51 -19.91 -0.10 -13.38
N THR A 52 -19.21 -1.15 -12.92
CA THR A 52 -18.57 -2.15 -13.78
C THR A 52 -19.49 -3.32 -14.15
N ASN A 53 -20.55 -3.59 -13.39
CA ASN A 53 -21.46 -4.72 -13.59
C ASN A 53 -22.12 -4.78 -14.98
N LYS A 54 -22.15 -3.67 -15.70
CA LYS A 54 -22.72 -3.62 -17.06
C LYS A 54 -21.79 -4.19 -18.14
N ASP A 55 -20.47 -4.17 -17.90
CA ASP A 55 -19.45 -4.44 -18.92
C ASP A 55 -18.48 -5.57 -18.56
N ASN A 56 -18.70 -6.26 -17.46
CA ASN A 56 -17.79 -7.30 -16.91
C ASN A 56 -16.34 -6.78 -16.75
N ALA A 57 -16.18 -5.49 -16.47
CA ALA A 57 -14.89 -4.82 -16.38
C ALA A 57 -14.24 -5.04 -15.01
N ASN A 58 -12.92 -5.05 -14.96
CA ASN A 58 -12.17 -5.17 -13.72
C ASN A 58 -12.29 -3.89 -12.85
N VAL A 59 -12.43 -4.07 -11.55
CA VAL A 59 -12.18 -3.00 -10.58
C VAL A 59 -10.69 -2.98 -10.22
N ASN A 60 -10.03 -1.86 -10.47
CA ASN A 60 -8.62 -1.68 -10.15
C ASN A 60 -8.49 -0.80 -8.90
N VAL A 61 -7.80 -1.32 -7.88
CA VAL A 61 -7.46 -0.62 -6.65
C VAL A 61 -5.97 -0.30 -6.67
N LEU A 62 -5.63 0.98 -6.55
CA LEU A 62 -4.25 1.45 -6.47
C LEU A 62 -3.95 1.85 -5.03
N ILE A 63 -2.93 1.22 -4.43
CA ILE A 63 -2.47 1.54 -3.08
C ILE A 63 -1.09 2.20 -3.19
N LEU A 64 -1.03 3.48 -2.81
CA LEU A 64 0.19 4.28 -2.81
C LEU A 64 0.64 4.50 -1.38
N THR A 65 1.83 4.05 -1.03
CA THR A 65 2.36 4.20 0.34
C THR A 65 3.87 4.18 0.39
N GLY A 66 4.43 4.79 1.43
CA GLY A 66 5.85 4.68 1.76
C GLY A 66 6.09 3.60 2.80
N VAL A 67 7.21 2.89 2.66
CA VAL A 67 7.60 1.82 3.59
C VAL A 67 8.51 2.26 4.73
N SER A 68 8.90 3.51 4.76
CA SER A 68 9.89 4.02 5.73
C SER A 68 9.29 4.65 6.96
N GLY A 69 8.10 5.25 6.86
CA GLY A 69 7.39 5.87 7.97
C GLY A 69 6.64 4.84 8.82
N GLY A 70 6.07 5.30 9.94
CA GLY A 70 5.32 4.44 10.85
C GLY A 70 3.93 4.08 10.33
N THR A 71 3.17 5.05 9.82
CA THR A 71 1.77 4.85 9.42
C THR A 71 1.66 3.99 8.17
N GLY A 72 2.21 4.45 7.03
CA GLY A 72 2.11 3.73 5.75
C GLY A 72 2.72 2.34 5.82
N SER A 73 3.96 2.22 6.31
CA SER A 73 4.64 0.92 6.41
C SER A 73 4.02 0.00 7.46
N GLY A 74 3.35 0.56 8.48
CA GLY A 74 2.64 -0.23 9.48
C GLY A 74 1.32 -0.81 8.98
N MET A 75 0.66 -0.15 8.03
CA MET A 75 -0.65 -0.55 7.50
C MET A 75 -0.56 -1.33 6.17
N ILE A 76 0.63 -1.41 5.57
CA ILE A 76 0.81 -1.88 4.20
C ILE A 76 0.33 -3.30 3.96
N ILE A 77 0.35 -4.15 4.96
CA ILE A 77 -0.11 -5.54 4.86
C ILE A 77 -1.61 -5.63 5.15
N ASP A 78 -2.05 -5.03 6.24
CA ASP A 78 -3.41 -5.22 6.74
C ASP A 78 -4.47 -4.51 5.85
N LEU A 79 -4.14 -3.35 5.29
CA LEU A 79 -5.08 -2.59 4.45
C LEU A 79 -5.45 -3.29 3.13
N PRO A 80 -4.51 -3.86 2.34
CA PRO A 80 -4.85 -4.64 1.16
C PRO A 80 -5.71 -5.88 1.50
N TYR A 81 -5.44 -6.56 2.61
CA TYR A 81 -6.26 -7.69 3.03
C TYR A 81 -7.68 -7.26 3.45
N MET A 82 -7.84 -6.09 4.05
CA MET A 82 -9.17 -5.49 4.24
C MET A 82 -9.89 -5.28 2.91
N VAL A 83 -9.19 -4.83 1.86
CA VAL A 83 -9.76 -4.68 0.52
C VAL A 83 -10.15 -6.04 -0.06
N HIS A 84 -9.31 -7.07 0.08
CA HIS A 84 -9.66 -8.45 -0.33
C HIS A 84 -10.92 -8.95 0.38
N ASP A 85 -11.05 -8.72 1.68
CA ASP A 85 -12.20 -9.11 2.48
C ASP A 85 -13.50 -8.42 2.00
N ILE A 86 -13.43 -7.13 1.67
CA ILE A 86 -14.57 -6.37 1.12
C ILE A 86 -15.03 -6.96 -0.22
N PHE A 87 -14.13 -7.29 -1.14
CA PHE A 87 -14.47 -7.90 -2.41
C PHE A 87 -15.03 -9.32 -2.23
N ALA A 88 -14.47 -10.09 -1.30
CA ALA A 88 -14.98 -11.42 -0.96
C ALA A 88 -16.41 -11.34 -0.39
N ALA A 89 -16.67 -10.41 0.52
CA ALA A 89 -18.01 -10.18 1.06
C ALA A 89 -19.03 -9.71 0.01
N ALA A 90 -18.57 -8.96 -1.01
CA ALA A 90 -19.38 -8.57 -2.15
C ALA A 90 -19.63 -9.70 -3.18
N GLY A 91 -18.95 -10.85 -3.04
CA GLY A 91 -18.96 -11.92 -4.04
C GLY A 91 -18.37 -11.51 -5.39
N TYR A 92 -17.51 -10.47 -5.42
CA TYR A 92 -16.93 -9.93 -6.63
C TYR A 92 -15.48 -10.36 -6.81
N THR A 93 -15.19 -11.10 -7.88
CA THR A 93 -13.87 -11.71 -8.11
C THR A 93 -13.04 -11.00 -9.17
N ASN A 94 -13.66 -10.13 -9.97
CA ASN A 94 -13.01 -9.45 -11.10
C ASN A 94 -12.36 -8.13 -10.67
N TYR A 95 -11.36 -8.20 -9.79
CA TYR A 95 -10.64 -7.03 -9.30
C TYR A 95 -9.13 -7.28 -9.24
N ARG A 96 -8.37 -6.21 -9.19
CA ARG A 96 -6.92 -6.22 -9.01
C ARG A 96 -6.52 -5.16 -8.01
N ILE A 97 -5.50 -5.45 -7.20
CA ILE A 97 -4.87 -4.50 -6.29
C ILE A 97 -3.42 -4.31 -6.75
N ALA A 98 -3.05 -3.07 -7.07
CA ALA A 98 -1.69 -2.70 -7.44
C ALA A 98 -1.07 -1.83 -6.33
N GLY A 99 0.10 -2.25 -5.83
CA GLY A 99 0.89 -1.49 -4.87
C GLY A 99 1.93 -0.61 -5.56
N TYR A 100 1.96 0.69 -5.22
CA TYR A 100 3.03 1.63 -5.56
C TYR A 100 3.74 2.02 -4.28
N ILE A 101 4.94 1.51 -4.12
CA ILE A 101 5.65 1.49 -2.84
C ILE A 101 6.86 2.43 -2.92
N TYR A 102 6.81 3.54 -2.19
CA TYR A 102 7.94 4.45 -2.06
C TYR A 102 9.02 3.85 -1.18
N THR A 103 10.22 3.71 -1.73
CA THR A 103 11.41 3.27 -1.00
C THR A 103 11.96 4.36 -0.06
N PRO A 104 12.81 4.00 0.93
CA PRO A 104 13.32 4.97 1.92
C PRO A 104 13.99 6.20 1.34
N ASP A 105 14.70 6.03 0.23
CA ASP A 105 15.44 7.09 -0.46
C ASP A 105 14.56 8.24 -0.94
N VAL A 106 13.27 8.02 -1.19
CA VAL A 106 12.31 9.09 -1.52
C VAL A 106 12.20 10.09 -0.37
N GLN A 107 12.28 9.64 0.88
CA GLN A 107 12.22 10.52 2.05
C GLN A 107 13.52 11.26 2.33
N PHE A 108 14.66 10.79 1.82
CA PHE A 108 15.94 11.49 1.97
C PHE A 108 15.96 12.84 1.25
N ALA A 109 15.06 13.06 0.30
CA ALA A 109 14.87 14.36 -0.34
C ALA A 109 14.18 15.41 0.56
N ILE A 110 13.65 15.01 1.74
CA ILE A 110 12.98 15.93 2.66
C ILE A 110 14.05 16.70 3.45
N PRO A 111 14.06 18.05 3.37
CA PRO A 111 15.05 18.85 4.09
C PRO A 111 15.05 18.54 5.60
N GLY A 112 16.24 18.37 6.16
CA GLY A 112 16.44 18.08 7.59
C GLY A 112 16.38 16.59 7.96
N LEU A 113 15.73 15.71 7.20
CA LEU A 113 15.76 14.27 7.48
C LEU A 113 17.13 13.67 7.17
N ALA A 114 17.70 13.99 6.02
CA ALA A 114 19.02 13.51 5.60
C ALA A 114 20.18 13.98 6.49
N ALA A 115 19.97 15.03 7.28
CA ALA A 115 20.98 15.55 8.21
C ALA A 115 21.09 14.74 9.51
N ASN A 116 20.18 13.81 9.79
CA ASN A 116 20.16 13.03 11.02
C ASN A 116 20.38 11.55 10.74
N PRO A 117 21.59 10.98 10.97
CA PRO A 117 21.91 9.59 10.69
C PRO A 117 20.99 8.59 11.42
N MET A 118 20.51 8.91 12.61
CA MET A 118 19.60 8.04 13.37
C MET A 118 18.25 7.95 12.70
N ILE A 119 17.73 9.05 12.14
CA ILE A 119 16.49 9.06 11.38
C ILE A 119 16.65 8.24 10.11
N ILE A 120 17.73 8.43 9.35
CA ILE A 120 18.02 7.64 8.14
C ILE A 120 18.03 6.15 8.45
N ASN A 121 18.78 5.73 9.47
CA ASN A 121 18.85 4.33 9.87
C ASN A 121 17.47 3.75 10.23
N ASN A 122 16.62 4.51 10.91
CA ASN A 122 15.25 4.08 11.21
C ASN A 122 14.40 3.93 9.94
N LEU A 123 14.51 4.87 9.00
CA LEU A 123 13.78 4.82 7.72
C LEU A 123 14.21 3.60 6.89
N GLU A 124 15.51 3.32 6.84
CA GLU A 124 16.07 2.17 6.13
C GLU A 124 15.65 0.84 6.78
N ASN A 125 15.72 0.74 8.11
CA ASN A 125 15.28 -0.45 8.84
C ASN A 125 13.78 -0.73 8.67
N ASN A 126 12.95 0.32 8.73
CA ASN A 126 11.53 0.21 8.45
C ASN A 126 11.28 -0.25 7.00
N GLY A 127 11.98 0.36 6.05
CA GLY A 127 11.88 0.01 4.63
C GLY A 127 12.28 -1.44 4.37
N TYR A 128 13.42 -1.86 4.90
CA TYR A 128 13.88 -3.25 4.79
C TYR A 128 12.85 -4.23 5.35
N SER A 129 12.37 -3.99 6.56
CA SER A 129 11.39 -4.87 7.21
C SER A 129 10.09 -4.95 6.42
N ALA A 130 9.56 -3.79 5.96
CA ALA A 130 8.32 -3.75 5.18
C ALA A 130 8.47 -4.44 3.82
N LEU A 131 9.61 -4.26 3.12
CA LEU A 131 9.86 -4.92 1.85
C LEU A 131 9.97 -6.44 2.00
N LYS A 132 10.57 -6.93 3.09
CA LYS A 132 10.61 -8.37 3.40
C LYS A 132 9.21 -8.94 3.67
N GLU A 133 8.37 -8.18 4.36
CA GLU A 133 6.98 -8.57 4.59
C GLU A 133 6.19 -8.59 3.26
N ILE A 134 6.33 -7.54 2.44
CA ILE A 134 5.68 -7.48 1.12
C ILE A 134 6.12 -8.67 0.25
N ASP A 135 7.42 -8.98 0.19
CA ASP A 135 7.96 -10.12 -0.55
C ASP A 135 7.32 -11.44 -0.10
N TYR A 136 7.22 -11.66 1.22
CA TYR A 136 6.56 -12.83 1.77
C TYR A 136 5.07 -12.91 1.37
N PHE A 137 4.34 -11.81 1.54
CA PHE A 137 2.91 -11.75 1.26
C PHE A 137 2.57 -11.68 -0.25
N MET A 138 3.53 -11.38 -1.11
CA MET A 138 3.40 -11.52 -2.57
C MET A 138 3.49 -12.97 -3.05
N ASN A 139 3.95 -13.89 -2.20
CA ASN A 139 4.15 -15.30 -2.51
C ASN A 139 3.28 -16.24 -1.66
N ILE A 140 2.27 -15.72 -0.98
CA ILE A 140 1.42 -16.51 -0.05
C ILE A 140 0.64 -17.61 -0.79
N GLU A 141 0.15 -17.35 -1.99
CA GLU A 141 -0.57 -18.32 -2.82
C GLU A 141 0.34 -19.48 -3.23
N GLU A 142 1.59 -19.19 -3.62
CA GLU A 142 2.55 -20.21 -4.05
C GLU A 142 3.00 -21.11 -2.89
N THR A 143 3.06 -20.55 -1.67
CA THR A 143 3.46 -21.27 -0.47
C THR A 143 2.30 -21.98 0.23
N ASN A 144 1.06 -21.86 -0.28
CA ASN A 144 -0.17 -22.33 0.36
C ASN A 144 -0.30 -21.86 1.83
N SER A 145 0.24 -20.68 2.12
CA SER A 145 0.12 -20.04 3.41
C SER A 145 -1.16 -19.22 3.49
N VAL A 146 -1.52 -18.78 4.69
CA VAL A 146 -2.64 -17.88 4.90
C VAL A 146 -2.18 -16.70 5.74
N TYR A 147 -2.73 -15.53 5.43
CA TYR A 147 -2.67 -14.37 6.28
C TYR A 147 -3.84 -14.37 7.25
N ASP A 148 -3.56 -14.19 8.52
CA ASP A 148 -4.55 -14.09 9.59
C ASP A 148 -4.38 -12.75 10.30
N LEU A 149 -5.28 -11.81 10.00
CA LEU A 149 -5.31 -10.50 10.65
C LEU A 149 -6.15 -10.58 11.93
N PRO A 150 -5.53 -10.55 13.11
CA PRO A 150 -6.27 -10.45 14.35
C PRO A 150 -6.74 -9.01 14.58
N ILE A 151 -8.04 -8.80 14.60
CA ILE A 151 -8.69 -7.57 15.03
C ILE A 151 -9.40 -7.79 16.37
N ALA A 152 -9.81 -6.69 17.06
CA ALA A 152 -10.34 -6.82 18.41
C ALA A 152 -11.52 -7.80 18.53
N ASP A 153 -12.40 -7.83 17.52
CA ASP A 153 -13.65 -8.59 17.51
C ASP A 153 -13.62 -9.82 16.58
N GLY A 154 -12.44 -10.23 16.10
CA GLY A 154 -12.34 -11.39 15.22
C GLY A 154 -11.05 -11.48 14.42
N HIS A 155 -11.14 -12.18 13.29
CA HIS A 155 -10.03 -12.42 12.37
C HIS A 155 -10.50 -12.19 10.94
N VAL A 156 -9.61 -11.62 10.13
CA VAL A 156 -9.72 -11.63 8.67
C VAL A 156 -8.66 -12.57 8.14
N ILE A 157 -9.08 -13.62 7.45
CA ILE A 157 -8.20 -14.68 6.95
C ILE A 157 -8.19 -14.64 5.42
N SER A 158 -7.01 -14.65 4.81
CA SER A 158 -6.85 -14.69 3.37
C SER A 158 -5.63 -15.52 2.97
N GLY A 159 -5.80 -16.37 1.97
CA GLY A 159 -4.70 -17.08 1.30
C GLY A 159 -4.28 -16.43 -0.02
N ARG A 160 -4.68 -15.18 -0.29
CA ARG A 160 -4.34 -14.46 -1.52
C ARG A 160 -3.08 -13.64 -1.37
N ASN A 161 -2.34 -13.48 -2.47
CA ASN A 161 -1.26 -12.53 -2.54
C ASN A 161 -1.74 -11.11 -2.22
N ILE A 162 -0.93 -10.36 -1.48
CA ILE A 162 -1.28 -9.01 -1.02
C ILE A 162 -1.61 -8.06 -2.17
N PHE A 163 -0.87 -8.13 -3.27
CA PHE A 163 -1.08 -7.34 -4.48
C PHE A 163 -1.09 -8.25 -5.72
N SER A 164 -1.82 -7.85 -6.74
CA SER A 164 -1.71 -8.43 -8.09
C SER A 164 -0.42 -8.00 -8.79
N SER A 165 0.09 -6.82 -8.42
CA SER A 165 1.39 -6.29 -8.87
C SER A 165 1.92 -5.28 -7.86
N CYS A 166 3.25 -5.19 -7.73
CA CYS A 166 3.93 -4.27 -6.84
C CYS A 166 5.02 -3.51 -7.60
N THR A 167 4.95 -2.19 -7.59
CA THR A 167 5.93 -1.30 -8.22
C THR A 167 6.67 -0.52 -7.13
N LEU A 168 8.00 -0.67 -7.10
CA LEU A 168 8.86 0.11 -6.22
C LEU A 168 9.16 1.46 -6.87
N VAL A 169 8.94 2.54 -6.12
CA VAL A 169 9.18 3.92 -6.55
C VAL A 169 10.38 4.45 -5.79
N SER A 170 11.50 4.62 -6.48
CA SER A 170 12.74 5.16 -5.93
C SER A 170 12.87 6.66 -6.21
N GLY A 171 13.48 7.38 -5.27
CA GLY A 171 13.88 8.77 -5.44
C GLY A 171 15.17 8.96 -6.22
N TYR A 172 15.96 7.91 -6.48
CA TYR A 172 17.19 8.02 -7.23
C TYR A 172 16.94 8.32 -8.71
N ASN A 173 17.80 9.15 -9.28
CA ASN A 173 17.84 9.40 -10.73
C ASN A 173 18.91 8.51 -11.40
N GLN A 174 18.95 8.55 -12.73
CA GLN A 174 19.90 7.75 -13.53
C GLN A 174 21.38 8.03 -13.25
N ASN A 175 21.68 9.21 -12.67
CA ASN A 175 23.04 9.60 -12.30
C ASN A 175 23.40 9.25 -10.84
N GLY A 176 22.54 8.51 -10.14
CA GLY A 176 22.73 8.12 -8.74
C GLY A 176 22.45 9.23 -7.72
N GLY A 177 21.97 10.38 -8.15
CA GLY A 177 21.55 11.46 -7.24
C GLY A 177 20.08 11.29 -6.82
N ILE A 178 19.72 11.86 -5.67
CA ILE A 178 18.34 11.85 -5.17
C ILE A 178 17.58 13.02 -5.79
N ASN A 179 16.45 12.73 -6.42
CA ASN A 179 15.52 13.76 -6.92
C ASN A 179 14.86 14.50 -5.74
N GLN A 180 14.47 15.74 -5.98
CA GLN A 180 13.54 16.41 -5.06
C GLN A 180 12.22 15.64 -4.97
N LEU A 181 11.58 15.66 -3.79
CA LEU A 181 10.35 14.92 -3.53
C LEU A 181 9.24 15.22 -4.55
N ASN A 182 9.04 16.50 -4.90
CA ASN A 182 8.05 16.92 -5.88
C ASN A 182 8.32 16.37 -7.29
N VAL A 183 9.58 16.16 -7.66
CA VAL A 183 9.95 15.55 -8.95
C VAL A 183 9.56 14.07 -8.97
N THR A 184 9.87 13.33 -7.91
CA THR A 184 9.50 11.91 -7.77
C THR A 184 7.98 11.73 -7.75
N MET A 185 7.27 12.56 -6.98
CA MET A 185 5.81 12.54 -6.91
C MET A 185 5.16 12.93 -8.22
N GLY A 186 5.69 13.96 -8.91
CA GLY A 186 5.20 14.39 -10.23
C GLY A 186 5.30 13.26 -11.26
N ARG A 187 6.46 12.61 -11.36
CA ARG A 187 6.66 11.47 -12.28
C ARG A 187 5.69 10.31 -12.04
N LEU A 188 5.43 9.98 -10.76
CA LEU A 188 4.45 8.97 -10.45
C LEU A 188 3.04 9.43 -10.82
N THR A 189 2.69 10.68 -10.55
CA THR A 189 1.39 11.23 -10.93
C THR A 189 1.18 11.17 -12.45
N ASP A 190 2.18 11.58 -13.23
CA ASP A 190 2.13 11.52 -14.70
C ASP A 190 1.93 10.06 -15.17
N HIS A 191 2.72 9.13 -14.63
CA HIS A 191 2.58 7.70 -14.93
C HIS A 191 1.18 7.15 -14.61
N LEU A 192 0.62 7.49 -13.44
CA LEU A 192 -0.72 7.05 -13.05
C LEU A 192 -1.80 7.70 -13.93
N MET A 193 -1.63 8.97 -14.31
CA MET A 193 -2.55 9.66 -15.21
C MET A 193 -2.53 9.06 -16.61
N ASP A 194 -1.34 8.74 -17.13
CA ASP A 194 -1.19 8.05 -18.41
C ASP A 194 -1.89 6.70 -18.36
N MET A 195 -1.66 5.89 -17.33
CA MET A 195 -2.34 4.62 -17.15
C MET A 195 -3.87 4.77 -17.11
N LEU A 196 -4.38 5.73 -16.36
CA LEU A 196 -5.83 5.98 -16.26
C LEU A 196 -6.43 6.47 -17.58
N THR A 197 -5.67 7.21 -18.37
CA THR A 197 -6.08 7.69 -19.70
C THR A 197 -6.08 6.55 -20.69
N ASP A 198 -5.04 5.74 -20.73
CA ASP A 198 -4.91 4.58 -21.61
C ASP A 198 -5.97 3.50 -21.31
N ILE A 199 -6.35 3.29 -20.04
CA ILE A 199 -7.46 2.42 -19.66
C ILE A 199 -8.78 2.85 -20.31
N ARG A 200 -8.97 4.17 -20.54
CA ARG A 200 -10.16 4.70 -21.24
C ARG A 200 -10.13 4.46 -22.73
N ILE A 201 -8.93 4.37 -23.33
CA ILE A 201 -8.72 4.27 -24.78
C ILE A 201 -8.63 2.83 -25.25
N THR A 202 -8.06 1.93 -24.43
CA THR A 202 -7.85 0.52 -24.79
C THR A 202 -8.80 -0.39 -24.01
N LYS A 203 -9.53 -1.27 -24.74
CA LYS A 203 -10.33 -2.36 -24.15
C LYS A 203 -9.47 -3.41 -23.44
N ASN A 204 -8.16 -3.36 -23.54
CA ASN A 204 -7.21 -4.27 -22.93
C ASN A 204 -6.76 -3.68 -21.59
N GLY A 205 -7.10 -4.34 -20.50
CA GLY A 205 -6.97 -3.81 -19.15
C GLY A 205 -5.53 -3.52 -18.68
N VAL A 206 -5.43 -2.86 -17.55
CA VAL A 206 -4.21 -2.41 -16.82
C VAL A 206 -3.06 -3.41 -16.77
N ALA A 207 -3.34 -4.73 -16.87
CA ALA A 207 -2.33 -5.78 -16.77
C ALA A 207 -1.27 -5.74 -17.89
N ASP A 208 -1.70 -5.45 -19.12
CA ASP A 208 -0.77 -5.47 -20.27
C ASP A 208 0.13 -4.23 -20.25
N GLN A 209 -0.37 -3.10 -19.75
CA GLN A 209 0.40 -1.87 -19.65
C GLN A 209 1.35 -1.85 -18.45
N MET A 210 0.95 -2.40 -17.32
CA MET A 210 1.84 -2.58 -16.17
C MET A 210 3.01 -3.53 -16.51
N SER A 211 2.76 -4.60 -17.24
CA SER A 211 3.80 -5.50 -17.72
C SER A 211 4.77 -4.82 -18.69
N SER A 212 4.29 -3.96 -19.57
CA SER A 212 5.13 -3.23 -20.52
C SER A 212 5.96 -2.12 -19.86
N ALA A 213 5.43 -1.44 -18.83
CA ALA A 213 6.17 -0.43 -18.07
C ALA A 213 7.31 -1.05 -17.25
N ILE A 214 7.10 -2.23 -16.66
CA ILE A 214 8.13 -2.98 -15.93
C ILE A 214 9.23 -3.48 -16.89
N LEU A 215 8.87 -3.92 -18.09
CA LEU A 215 9.81 -4.40 -19.10
C LEU A 215 10.64 -3.27 -19.73
N ASN A 216 10.09 -2.07 -19.89
CA ASN A 216 10.79 -0.91 -20.45
C ASN A 216 11.78 -0.25 -19.48
N ASN A 217 11.66 -0.49 -18.18
CA ASN A 217 12.64 -0.05 -17.17
C ASN A 217 13.85 -0.98 -17.02
N LYS A 218 13.95 -2.05 -17.83
CA LYS A 218 15.11 -2.97 -17.88
C LYS A 218 16.13 -2.66 -18.98
N LYS A 219 16.10 -1.43 -19.52
CA LYS A 219 17.16 -0.96 -20.44
C LYS A 219 18.00 0.12 -19.81
#